data_99dede633a278d66baaf486a978d9589
#
_entry.id   99dede633a278d66baaf486a978d9589
#
_cell.length_a   1.000
_cell.length_b   1.000
_cell.length_c   1.000
_cell.angle_alpha   90.00
_cell.angle_beta   90.00
_cell.angle_gamma   90.00
#
_symmetry.space_group_name_H-M   'P 1'
#
loop_
_entity.id
_entity.type
_entity.pdbx_description
1 polymer ?
#
loop_
_entity_poly.entity_id
_entity_poly.type
_entity_poly.pdbx_seq_one_letter_code
_entity_poly.pdbx_strand_id
1 'polypeptide(L)'
;MSHTAALVLRAIAAGDGYGFSVMEMTGLPSGTVYPALRRLERDGLVESHWEDESIGAGQRPPRKYYRVTEEGRGVLEASVKRYPLLAKLNALE
;
A
#
# COMPACT_ATOMS: atom_id res chain seq x y z
N MET A 1 -3.73 8.29 11.83
CA MET A 1 -3.16 7.13 11.14
C MET A 1 -1.77 6.83 11.68
N SER A 2 -1.44 5.58 11.88
CA SER A 2 -0.13 5.20 12.41
C SER A 2 0.96 5.43 11.37
N HIS A 3 2.20 5.53 11.85
CA HIS A 3 3.36 5.67 10.97
C HIS A 3 3.48 4.46 10.02
N THR A 4 3.22 3.27 10.54
CA THR A 4 3.24 2.04 9.74
C THR A 4 2.20 2.08 8.62
N ALA A 5 0.97 2.50 8.93
CA ALA A 5 -0.08 2.61 7.92
C ALA A 5 0.29 3.65 6.86
N ALA A 6 0.94 4.75 7.26
CA ALA A 6 1.40 5.77 6.32
C ALA A 6 2.46 5.22 5.36
N LEU A 7 3.38 4.40 5.87
CA LEU A 7 4.40 3.76 5.02
C LEU A 7 3.77 2.81 4.01
N VAL A 8 2.81 2.00 4.45
CA VAL A 8 2.12 1.06 3.55
C VAL A 8 1.34 1.83 2.49
N LEU A 9 0.61 2.86 2.89
CA LEU A 9 -0.14 3.69 1.95
C LEU A 9 0.80 4.35 0.94
N ARG A 10 1.95 4.85 1.40
CA ARG A 10 2.95 5.45 0.54
C ARG A 10 3.50 4.46 -0.48
N ALA A 11 3.75 3.22 -0.06
CA ALA A 11 4.23 2.17 -0.95
C ALA A 11 3.23 1.89 -2.07
N ILE A 12 1.94 1.80 -1.72
CA ILE A 12 0.89 1.59 -2.71
C ILE A 12 0.82 2.77 -3.68
N ALA A 13 0.96 4.00 -3.18
CA ALA A 13 0.93 5.20 -4.01
C ALA A 13 2.10 5.26 -4.99
N ALA A 14 3.23 4.63 -4.65
CA ALA A 14 4.39 4.58 -5.52
C ALA A 14 4.25 3.55 -6.65
N GLY A 15 3.13 2.84 -6.69
CA GLY A 15 2.83 1.90 -7.77
C GLY A 15 2.93 0.43 -7.40
N ASP A 16 3.31 0.12 -6.16
CA ASP A 16 3.42 -1.27 -5.72
C ASP A 16 2.10 -1.75 -5.16
N GLY A 17 1.40 -2.50 -5.98
CA GLY A 17 0.01 -2.77 -5.74
C GLY A 17 -0.33 -4.01 -4.93
N TYR A 18 0.60 -4.93 -4.63
CA TYR A 18 0.22 -6.14 -3.89
C TYR A 18 1.09 -6.34 -2.65
N GLY A 19 0.57 -7.16 -1.71
CA GLY A 19 1.15 -7.27 -0.37
C GLY A 19 2.63 -7.60 -0.35
N PHE A 20 3.07 -8.54 -1.18
CA PHE A 20 4.48 -8.94 -1.23
C PHE A 20 5.38 -7.78 -1.67
N SER A 21 4.97 -7.02 -2.69
CA SER A 21 5.77 -5.89 -3.15
C SER A 21 5.82 -4.77 -2.10
N VAL A 22 4.73 -4.58 -1.36
CA VAL A 22 4.72 -3.63 -0.25
C VAL A 22 5.70 -4.06 0.83
N MET A 23 5.75 -5.37 1.14
CA MET A 23 6.71 -5.90 2.10
C MET A 23 8.14 -5.63 1.65
N GLU A 24 8.44 -5.87 0.37
CA GLU A 24 9.78 -5.63 -0.16
C GLU A 24 10.17 -4.14 -0.10
N MET A 25 9.26 -3.27 -0.48
CA MET A 25 9.53 -1.83 -0.49
C MET A 25 9.69 -1.25 0.90
N THR A 26 8.85 -1.67 1.86
CA THR A 26 8.86 -1.11 3.19
C THR A 26 9.80 -1.80 4.16
N GLY A 27 10.16 -3.05 3.87
CA GLY A 27 10.91 -3.90 4.81
C GLY A 27 10.07 -4.41 5.97
N LEU A 28 8.76 -4.20 5.95
CA LEU A 28 7.87 -4.63 7.01
C LEU A 28 7.45 -6.09 6.82
N PRO A 29 7.30 -6.85 7.91
CA PRO A 29 6.88 -8.25 7.81
C PRO A 29 5.40 -8.39 7.48
N SER A 30 5.00 -9.57 7.00
CA SER A 30 3.62 -9.86 6.60
C SER A 30 2.62 -9.62 7.73
N GLY A 31 3.00 -9.96 8.96
CA GLY A 31 2.14 -9.74 10.12
C GLY A 31 1.84 -8.27 10.41
N THR A 32 2.57 -7.36 9.79
CA THR A 32 2.36 -5.93 9.90
C THR A 32 1.67 -5.39 8.66
N VAL A 33 2.11 -5.82 7.48
CA VAL A 33 1.61 -5.30 6.20
C VAL A 33 0.15 -5.69 5.96
N TYR A 34 -0.20 -6.97 6.11
CA TYR A 34 -1.56 -7.40 5.78
C TYR A 34 -2.63 -6.82 6.70
N PRO A 35 -2.43 -6.72 8.02
CA PRO A 35 -3.39 -6.00 8.87
C PRO A 35 -3.52 -4.52 8.49
N ALA A 36 -2.42 -3.87 8.10
CA ALA A 36 -2.45 -2.47 7.67
C ALA A 36 -3.26 -2.32 6.39
N LEU A 37 -3.06 -3.22 5.41
CA LEU A 37 -3.83 -3.20 4.16
C LEU A 37 -5.32 -3.36 4.42
N ARG A 38 -5.71 -4.29 5.29
CA ARG A 38 -7.12 -4.49 5.63
C ARG A 38 -7.73 -3.26 6.27
N ARG A 39 -6.98 -2.60 7.17
CA ARG A 39 -7.44 -1.39 7.83
C ARG A 39 -7.60 -0.24 6.84
N LEU A 40 -6.63 -0.05 5.96
CA LEU A 40 -6.69 0.99 4.94
C LEU A 40 -7.87 0.79 3.99
N GLU A 41 -8.13 -0.45 3.61
CA GLU A 41 -9.28 -0.76 2.75
C GLU A 41 -10.60 -0.53 3.48
N ARG A 42 -10.69 -0.95 4.74
CA ARG A 42 -11.89 -0.74 5.56
C ARG A 42 -12.19 0.76 5.70
N ASP A 43 -11.15 1.57 5.84
CA ASP A 43 -11.31 3.01 6.03
C ASP A 43 -11.48 3.78 4.71
N GLY A 44 -11.52 3.06 3.59
CA GLY A 44 -11.75 3.68 2.28
C GLY A 44 -10.55 4.41 1.70
N LEU A 45 -9.36 4.19 2.24
CA LEU A 45 -8.14 4.86 1.77
C LEU A 45 -7.47 4.13 0.62
N VAL A 46 -7.72 2.83 0.49
CA VAL A 46 -7.34 2.04 -0.66
C VAL A 46 -8.52 1.19 -1.08
N GLU A 47 -8.53 0.79 -2.34
CA GLU A 47 -9.48 -0.19 -2.86
C GLU A 47 -8.68 -1.35 -3.44
N SER A 48 -9.30 -2.53 -3.49
CA SER A 48 -8.60 -3.73 -3.95
C SER A 48 -9.32 -4.40 -5.11
N HIS A 49 -8.56 -5.15 -5.88
CA HIS A 49 -9.11 -6.00 -6.93
C HIS A 49 -8.20 -7.20 -7.11
N TRP A 50 -8.78 -8.30 -7.51
CA TRP A 50 -8.04 -9.51 -7.81
C TRP A 50 -7.52 -9.48 -9.24
N GLU A 51 -6.34 -10.04 -9.40
CA GLU A 51 -5.79 -10.28 -10.73
C GLU A 51 -6.73 -11.20 -11.51
N ASP A 52 -6.81 -11.01 -12.82
CA ASP A 52 -7.59 -11.88 -13.70
C ASP A 52 -7.03 -13.30 -13.59
N GLU A 53 -7.92 -14.27 -13.34
CA GLU A 53 -7.55 -15.68 -13.19
C GLU A 53 -6.88 -16.26 -14.43
N SER A 54 -7.17 -15.73 -15.62
CA SER A 54 -6.55 -16.18 -16.86
C SER A 54 -5.07 -15.81 -16.92
N ILE A 55 -4.65 -14.80 -16.16
CA ILE A 55 -3.27 -14.36 -16.11
C ILE A 55 -2.55 -15.20 -15.05
N GLY A 56 -1.56 -15.98 -15.47
CA GLY A 56 -0.81 -16.82 -14.55
C GLY A 56 -1.51 -18.13 -14.18
N ALA A 57 -2.59 -18.48 -14.86
CA ALA A 57 -3.31 -19.73 -14.62
C ALA A 57 -2.35 -20.92 -14.73
N GLY A 58 -2.37 -21.80 -13.72
CA GLY A 58 -1.51 -22.98 -13.67
C GLY A 58 -0.11 -22.69 -13.20
N GLN A 59 0.27 -21.45 -12.91
CA GLN A 59 1.60 -21.07 -12.47
C GLN A 59 1.65 -20.58 -11.04
N ARG A 60 0.69 -19.75 -10.65
CA ARG A 60 0.60 -19.21 -9.29
C ARG A 60 -0.81 -18.76 -9.00
N PRO A 61 -1.18 -18.64 -7.70
CA PRO A 61 -2.48 -18.08 -7.34
C PRO A 61 -2.63 -16.63 -7.83
N PRO A 62 -3.84 -16.17 -8.11
CA PRO A 62 -4.10 -14.78 -8.44
C PRO A 62 -3.66 -13.87 -7.30
N ARG A 63 -3.14 -12.69 -7.63
CA ARG A 63 -2.72 -11.69 -6.67
C ARG A 63 -3.83 -10.69 -6.43
N LYS A 64 -3.91 -10.20 -5.18
CA LYS A 64 -4.81 -9.11 -4.82
C LYS A 64 -4.03 -7.82 -4.88
N TYR A 65 -4.47 -6.89 -5.71
CA TYR A 65 -3.84 -5.60 -5.90
C TYR A 65 -4.62 -4.50 -5.19
N TYR A 66 -3.92 -3.48 -4.76
CA TYR A 66 -4.47 -2.34 -4.06
C TYR A 66 -4.17 -1.06 -4.82
N ARG A 67 -5.05 -0.09 -4.71
CA ARG A 67 -4.90 1.22 -5.33
C ARG A 67 -5.35 2.28 -4.33
N VAL A 68 -4.59 3.38 -4.24
CA VAL A 68 -4.96 4.49 -3.37
C VAL A 68 -6.17 5.20 -3.93
N THR A 69 -7.17 5.43 -3.06
CA THR A 69 -8.36 6.19 -3.42
C THR A 69 -8.06 7.68 -3.36
N GLU A 70 -9.01 8.51 -3.80
CA GLU A 70 -8.88 9.96 -3.68
C GLU A 70 -8.76 10.37 -2.22
N GLU A 71 -9.58 9.77 -1.34
CA GLU A 71 -9.48 10.01 0.09
C GLU A 71 -8.12 9.58 0.64
N GLY A 72 -7.60 8.45 0.17
CA GLY A 72 -6.29 7.97 0.56
C GLY A 72 -5.19 8.95 0.18
N ARG A 73 -5.29 9.57 -0.98
CA ARG A 73 -4.31 10.57 -1.42
C ARG A 73 -4.32 11.79 -0.50
N GLY A 74 -5.50 12.25 -0.11
CA GLY A 74 -5.62 13.37 0.82
C GLY A 74 -4.99 13.07 2.16
N VAL A 75 -5.23 11.87 2.69
CA VAL A 75 -4.63 11.43 3.95
C VAL A 75 -3.11 11.32 3.83
N LEU A 76 -2.63 10.79 2.70
CA LEU A 76 -1.20 10.65 2.46
C LEU A 76 -0.50 12.01 2.41
N GLU A 77 -1.08 13.00 1.73
CA GLU A 77 -0.54 14.36 1.68
C GLU A 77 -0.47 14.96 3.09
N ALA A 78 -1.52 14.79 3.88
CA ALA A 78 -1.54 15.27 5.26
C ALA A 78 -0.46 14.58 6.10
N SER A 79 -0.24 13.28 5.86
CA SER A 79 0.78 12.50 6.57
C SER A 79 2.18 12.95 6.21
N VAL A 80 2.44 13.28 4.94
CA VAL A 80 3.74 13.79 4.50
C VAL A 80 4.06 15.11 5.20
N LYS A 81 3.08 15.99 5.33
CA LYS A 81 3.25 17.26 6.03
C LYS A 81 3.53 17.04 7.52
N ARG A 82 2.88 16.03 8.11
CA ARG A 82 3.02 15.71 9.54
C ARG A 82 4.33 14.98 9.85
N TYR A 83 4.82 14.17 8.91
CA TYR A 83 6.02 13.35 9.08
C TYR A 83 7.04 13.68 8.00
N PRO A 84 7.92 14.65 8.25
CA PRO A 84 8.89 15.09 7.22
C PRO A 84 9.77 13.97 6.66
N LEU A 85 9.97 12.88 7.41
CA LEU A 85 10.75 11.74 6.92
C LEU A 85 10.08 11.07 5.72
N LEU A 86 8.74 11.08 5.66
CA LEU A 86 8.04 10.52 4.50
C LEU A 86 8.32 11.35 3.25
N ALA A 87 8.41 12.66 3.41
CA ALA A 87 8.76 13.55 2.30
C ALA A 87 10.19 13.28 1.81
N LYS A 88 11.12 13.01 2.72
CA LYS A 88 12.50 12.68 2.35
C LYS A 88 12.56 11.34 1.61
N LEU A 89 11.82 10.34 2.06
CA LEU A 89 11.76 9.06 1.37
C LEU A 89 11.21 9.24 -0.04
N ASN A 90 10.22 10.11 -0.19
CA ASN A 90 9.65 10.42 -1.49
C ASN A 90 10.67 11.07 -2.43
N ALA A 91 11.51 11.95 -1.90
CA ALA A 91 12.53 12.65 -2.67
C ALA A 91 13.69 11.74 -3.10
N LEU A 92 13.89 10.63 -2.38
CA LEU A 92 14.96 9.68 -2.68
C LEU A 92 14.56 8.67 -3.76
N GLU A 93 13.29 8.59 -4.07
CA GLU A 93 12.80 7.76 -5.15
C GLU A 93 13.03 8.43 -6.50
#